data_3eff0a7536d96a1b0fb59fe285e73023
#
_entry.id   3eff0a7536d96a1b0fb59fe285e73023
#
_cell.length_a   1.000
_cell.length_b   1.000
_cell.length_c   1.000
_cell.angle_alpha   90.00
_cell.angle_beta   90.00
_cell.angle_gamma   90.00
#
_symmetry.space_group_name_H-M   'P 1'
#
loop_
_entity.id
_entity.type
_entity.pdbx_description
1 polymer ?
#
loop_
_entity_poly.entity_id
_entity_poly.type
_entity_poly.pdbx_seq_one_letter_code
_entity_poly.pdbx_strand_id
1 'polypeptide(L)' 'MNTYKDEYGNRATIQEKFLLPFMGSQYKEKAFVLSLYSDYDGCFMYHRSVHESLTLAEKKLHTFSNGTFKEV' A
#
# COMPACT_ATOMS: atom_id res chain seq x y z
N MET A 1 1.79 4.57 9.60
CA MET A 1 2.10 4.10 8.24
C MET A 1 3.09 2.96 8.32
N ASN A 2 2.79 1.84 7.67
CA ASN A 2 3.68 0.68 7.65
C ASN A 2 4.57 0.76 6.41
N THR A 3 5.85 0.51 6.60
CA THR A 3 6.84 0.54 5.51
C THR A 3 7.46 -0.84 5.35
N TYR A 4 7.64 -1.26 4.11
CA TYR A 4 8.15 -2.58 3.78
C TYR A 4 9.27 -2.45 2.75
N LYS A 5 10.18 -3.42 2.76
CA LYS A 5 11.23 -3.55 1.74
C LYS A 5 11.30 -4.99 1.27
N ASP A 6 11.58 -5.17 -0.02
CA ASP A 6 11.87 -6.49 -0.56
C ASP A 6 13.39 -6.72 -0.66
N GLU A 7 13.76 -7.90 -1.16
CA GLU A 7 15.19 -8.25 -1.32
C GLU A 7 15.86 -7.53 -2.49
N TYR A 8 15.07 -6.89 -3.36
CA TYR A 8 15.59 -6.18 -4.54
C TYR A 8 15.74 -4.67 -4.31
N GLY A 9 15.43 -4.19 -3.11
CA GLY A 9 15.52 -2.77 -2.79
C GLY A 9 14.24 -1.99 -3.08
N ASN A 10 13.20 -2.64 -3.56
CA ASN A 10 11.90 -1.98 -3.75
C ASN A 10 11.26 -1.69 -2.40
N ARG A 11 10.47 -0.63 -2.35
CA ARG A 11 9.78 -0.22 -1.13
C ARG A 11 8.27 -0.25 -1.32
N ALA A 12 7.57 -0.48 -0.22
CA ALA A 12 6.13 -0.41 -0.19
C ALA A 12 5.67 0.29 1.08
N THR A 13 4.55 0.98 0.98
CA THR A 13 3.91 1.59 2.15
C THR A 13 2.45 1.20 2.18
N ILE A 14 1.93 0.97 3.39
CA ILE A 14 0.49 0.86 3.60
C ILE A 14 0.10 2.00 4.51
N GLN A 15 -0.70 2.92 4.00
CA GLN A 15 -1.14 4.09 4.72
C GLN A 15 -2.63 4.02 4.98
N GLU A 16 -3.01 4.20 6.25
CA GLU A 16 -4.40 4.31 6.62
C GLU A 16 -4.91 5.71 6.28
N LYS A 17 -6.00 5.79 5.53
CA LYS A 17 -6.62 7.05 5.16
C LYS A 17 -8.12 6.98 5.35
N PHE A 18 -8.71 8.10 5.73
CA PHE A 18 -10.16 8.24 5.72
C PHE A 18 -10.58 8.78 4.37
N LEU A 19 -11.44 8.04 3.69
CA LEU A 19 -12.02 8.50 2.44
C LEU A 19 -13.15 9.46 2.77
N LEU A 20 -13.15 10.62 2.13
CA LEU A 20 -14.22 11.57 2.29
C LEU A 20 -15.51 10.99 1.69
N PRO A 21 -16.65 11.21 2.34
CA PRO A 21 -17.92 10.74 1.80
C PRO A 21 -18.17 11.37 0.43
N PHE A 22 -18.59 10.53 -0.50
CA PHE A 22 -18.91 10.97 -1.85
C PHE A 22 -20.42 11.27 -1.93
N MET A 23 -20.78 12.35 -2.61
CA MET A 23 -22.18 12.70 -2.89
C MET A 23 -23.06 12.87 -1.65
N GLY A 24 -22.53 13.48 -0.59
CA GLY A 24 -23.32 13.76 0.61
C GLY A 24 -23.46 12.60 1.58
N SER A 25 -22.76 11.51 1.36
CA SER A 25 -22.67 10.43 2.34
C SER A 25 -22.08 10.97 3.64
N GLN A 26 -22.69 10.62 4.78
CA GLN A 26 -22.21 11.05 6.08
C GLN A 26 -21.19 10.09 6.69
N TYR A 27 -20.87 9.00 6.01
CA TYR A 27 -19.97 8.00 6.53
C TYR A 27 -18.55 8.24 6.04
N LYS A 28 -17.61 8.27 6.98
CA LYS A 28 -16.18 8.26 6.67
C LYS A 28 -15.74 6.82 6.61
N GLU A 29 -15.34 6.38 5.45
CA GLU A 29 -14.79 5.04 5.28
C GLU A 29 -13.29 5.06 5.49
N LYS A 30 -12.81 4.14 6.32
CA LYS A 30 -11.40 3.93 6.55
C LYS A 30 -10.87 3.03 5.45
N ALA A 31 -9.78 3.42 4.84
CA ALA A 31 -9.17 2.64 3.77
C ALA A 31 -7.66 2.51 4.01
N PHE A 32 -7.09 1.45 3.45
CA PHE A 32 -5.66 1.21 3.50
C PHE A 32 -5.11 1.29 2.08
N VAL A 33 -4.22 2.25 1.86
CA VAL A 33 -3.64 2.51 0.55
C VAL A 33 -2.28 1.84 0.49
N LEU A 34 -2.15 0.86 -0.40
CA LEU A 34 -0.89 0.20 -0.68
C LEU A 34 -0.22 0.92 -1.84
N SER A 35 1.02 1.34 -1.64
CA SER A 35 1.84 1.97 -2.69
C SER A 35 3.16 1.24 -2.77
N LEU A 36 3.58 0.91 -3.99
CA LEU A 36 4.85 0.24 -4.25
C LEU A 36 5.75 1.14 -5.07
N TYR A 37 7.00 1.24 -4.64
CA TYR A 37 8.01 2.10 -5.26
C TYR A 37 9.21 1.28 -5.68
N SER A 38 9.70 1.55 -6.89
CA SER A 38 10.96 1.01 -7.36
C SER A 38 12.08 1.95 -6.97
N ASP A 39 13.16 1.42 -6.40
CA ASP A 39 14.38 2.18 -6.11
C ASP A 39 15.32 2.23 -7.32
N TYR A 40 14.93 1.58 -8.40
CA TYR A 40 15.71 1.57 -9.63
C TYR A 40 15.45 2.84 -10.43
N ASP A 41 16.49 3.50 -10.90
CA ASP A 41 16.41 4.74 -11.70
C ASP A 41 15.60 5.87 -11.07
N GLY A 42 15.72 6.04 -9.75
CA GLY A 42 15.20 7.24 -9.10
C GLY A 42 13.81 7.11 -8.50
N CYS A 43 13.51 6.04 -7.84
CA CYS A 43 12.34 5.86 -6.98
C CYS A 43 11.01 6.39 -7.58
N PHE A 44 10.33 5.55 -8.33
CA PHE A 44 9.00 5.88 -8.84
C PHE A 44 7.96 4.88 -8.37
N MET A 45 6.73 5.36 -8.19
CA MET A 45 5.61 4.52 -7.81
C MET A 45 5.11 3.75 -9.02
N TYR A 46 5.10 2.42 -8.93
CA TYR A 46 4.63 1.58 -10.04
C TYR A 46 3.32 0.86 -9.74
N HIS A 47 2.82 0.95 -8.51
CA HIS A 47 1.54 0.35 -8.15
C HIS A 47 0.92 1.12 -6.99
N ARG A 48 -0.39 1.31 -7.05
CA ARG A 48 -1.20 1.87 -5.97
C ARG A 48 -2.56 1.19 -5.98
N SER A 49 -2.98 0.72 -4.81
CA SER A 49 -4.30 0.12 -4.67
C SER A 49 -4.90 0.48 -3.32
N VAL A 50 -6.23 0.45 -3.24
CA VAL A 50 -6.98 0.79 -2.03
C VAL A 50 -7.69 -0.47 -1.55
N HIS A 51 -7.57 -0.73 -0.25
CA HIS A 51 -8.11 -1.94 0.37
C HIS A 51 -8.94 -1.58 1.60
N GLU A 52 -9.92 -2.42 1.91
CA GLU A 52 -10.82 -2.18 3.03
C GLU A 52 -10.19 -2.49 4.39
N SER A 53 -9.16 -3.31 4.42
CA SER A 53 -8.51 -3.68 5.67
C SER A 53 -7.00 -3.82 5.46
N LEU A 54 -6.26 -3.72 6.57
CA LEU A 54 -4.82 -3.93 6.57
C LEU A 54 -4.47 -5.34 6.07
N THR A 55 -5.24 -6.34 6.49
CA THR A 55 -5.01 -7.73 6.08
C THR A 55 -5.09 -7.88 4.55
N LEU A 56 -6.10 -7.25 3.92
CA LEU A 56 -6.25 -7.30 2.46
C LEU A 56 -5.10 -6.58 1.76
N ALA A 57 -4.67 -5.44 2.30
CA ALA A 57 -3.53 -4.71 1.75
C ALA A 57 -2.25 -5.56 1.84
N GLU A 58 -2.02 -6.22 2.95
CA GLU A 58 -0.86 -7.09 3.13
C GLU A 58 -0.91 -8.30 2.20
N LYS A 59 -2.08 -8.89 2.00
CA LYS A 59 -2.25 -9.99 1.04
C LYS A 59 -1.86 -9.56 -0.36
N LYS A 60 -2.29 -8.37 -0.77
CA LYS A 60 -1.94 -7.84 -2.07
C LYS A 60 -0.44 -7.61 -2.16
N LEU A 61 0.16 -7.05 -1.10
CA LEU A 61 1.61 -6.83 -1.05
C LEU A 61 2.39 -8.11 -1.28
N HIS A 62 1.95 -9.21 -0.67
CA HIS A 62 2.65 -10.50 -0.79
C HIS A 62 2.50 -11.15 -2.16
N THR A 63 1.70 -10.60 -3.07
CA THR A 63 1.66 -11.05 -4.46
C THR A 63 2.80 -10.45 -5.28
N PHE A 64 3.50 -9.44 -4.75
CA PHE A 64 4.62 -8.81 -5.42
C PHE A 64 5.94 -9.37 -4.89
N SER A 65 6.97 -9.33 -5.74
CA SER A 65 8.33 -9.75 -5.38
C SER A 65 8.38 -11.14 -4.73
N ASN A 66 7.51 -12.04 -5.16
CA ASN A 66 7.41 -13.41 -4.63
C ASN A 66 7.24 -13.45 -3.10
N GLY A 67 6.56 -12.45 -2.53
CA GLY A 67 6.32 -12.40 -1.10
C GLY A 67 7.52 -12.02 -0.27
N THR A 68 8.55 -11.42 -0.86
CA THR A 68 9.79 -11.08 -0.13
C THR A 68 9.72 -9.77 0.62
N PHE A 69 8.64 -8.99 0.49
CA PHE A 69 8.47 -7.76 1.25
C PHE A 69 8.37 -8.05 2.75
N LYS A 70 9.20 -7.36 3.52
CA LYS A 70 9.21 -7.47 4.99
C LYS A 70 9.06 -6.08 5.60
N GLU A 71 8.34 -6.01 6.71
CA GLU A 71 8.18 -4.76 7.43
C GLU A 71 9.52 -4.27 7.98
N VAL A 72 9.74 -3.00 7.80
CA VAL A 72 10.97 -2.34 8.23
C VAL A 72 10.76 -1.61 9.54
#